data_3237338ef0945eb90ccd0c220ea34066
#
_entry.id   3237338ef0945eb90ccd0c220ea34066
#
_cell.length_a   1.000
_cell.length_b   1.000
_cell.length_c   1.000
_cell.angle_alpha   90.00
_cell.angle_beta   90.00
_cell.angle_gamma   90.00
#
_symmetry.space_group_name_H-M   'P 1'
#
loop_
_entity.id
_entity.type
_entity.pdbx_description
1 polymer ?
#
loop_
_entity_poly.entity_id
_entity_poly.type
_entity_poly.pdbx_seq_one_letter_code
_entity_poly.pdbx_strand_id
1 'polypeptide(L)'
;FLFVNRLLRQKIHLVITGSNAKLLSSELSTHLTGRYNQIELYPFSFTEFCRYRKVDMKDVSTKGVAFKKAAFEEYLKKGGFPELFEVKNSRGYIQGLFDSIIRKDIQQRFKIRYIESLRMLANHMIDHFGQEIIYSDLAERFGFGSSHTAENYVSYLKQTYLLLGIHKFSFKSKERIRNEKSYVVDTAFITERDDAMNGQNIGWKLENITYVELLRRNKPLFYDIF
;
A
#
# COMPACT_ATOMS: atom_id res chain seq x y z
N PHE A 1 -23.97 8.67 7.56
CA PHE A 1 -24.71 7.46 7.12
C PHE A 1 -26.22 7.69 6.97
N LEU A 2 -26.89 8.48 7.82
CA LEU A 2 -28.33 8.80 7.66
C LEU A 2 -28.65 9.40 6.29
N PHE A 3 -27.80 10.31 5.81
CA PHE A 3 -27.95 10.92 4.49
C PHE A 3 -27.83 9.88 3.36
N VAL A 4 -26.81 9.01 3.44
CA VAL A 4 -26.59 7.93 2.45
C VAL A 4 -27.82 6.99 2.40
N ASN A 5 -28.29 6.55 3.57
CA ASN A 5 -29.48 5.69 3.65
C ASN A 5 -30.74 6.36 3.08
N ARG A 6 -30.88 7.68 3.26
CA ARG A 6 -31.99 8.44 2.66
C ARG A 6 -31.94 8.43 1.13
N LEU A 7 -30.74 8.64 0.55
CA LEU A 7 -30.55 8.64 -0.90
C LEU A 7 -30.80 7.23 -1.50
N LEU A 8 -30.31 6.18 -0.80
CA LEU A 8 -30.54 4.80 -1.24
C LEU A 8 -32.04 4.43 -1.23
N ARG A 9 -32.83 4.93 -0.27
CA ARG A 9 -34.31 4.74 -0.27
C ARG A 9 -34.97 5.41 -1.46
N GLN A 10 -34.36 6.48 -1.99
CA GLN A 10 -34.79 7.16 -3.21
C GLN A 10 -34.30 6.47 -4.49
N LYS A 11 -33.66 5.30 -4.37
CA LYS A 11 -33.07 4.52 -5.49
C LYS A 11 -31.99 5.30 -6.27
N ILE A 12 -31.30 6.23 -5.61
CA ILE A 12 -30.18 6.96 -6.21
C ILE A 12 -28.94 6.07 -6.16
N HIS A 13 -28.24 5.95 -7.32
CA HIS A 13 -26.94 5.29 -7.37
C HIS A 13 -25.89 6.19 -6.74
N LEU A 14 -25.16 5.65 -5.75
CA LEU A 14 -24.16 6.38 -4.99
C LEU A 14 -22.79 5.75 -5.19
N VAL A 15 -21.78 6.58 -5.38
CA VAL A 15 -20.37 6.20 -5.30
C VAL A 15 -19.75 6.97 -4.15
N ILE A 16 -19.16 6.24 -3.19
CA ILE A 16 -18.49 6.82 -2.03
C ILE A 16 -17.02 6.46 -2.16
N THR A 17 -16.13 7.43 -2.07
CA THR A 17 -14.68 7.21 -2.13
C THR A 17 -14.03 7.60 -0.81
N GLY A 18 -12.91 6.96 -0.48
CA GLY A 18 -12.14 7.30 0.70
C GLY A 18 -10.77 6.62 0.67
N SER A 19 -9.77 7.27 1.26
CA SER A 19 -8.40 6.76 1.38
C SER A 19 -8.26 5.62 2.38
N ASN A 20 -9.23 5.43 3.27
CA ASN A 20 -9.22 4.42 4.31
C ASN A 20 -10.40 3.45 4.15
N ALA A 21 -10.27 2.51 3.23
CA ALA A 21 -11.35 1.61 2.84
C ALA A 21 -11.75 0.62 3.95
N LYS A 22 -10.82 0.15 4.79
CA LYS A 22 -11.18 -0.78 5.88
C LYS A 22 -12.09 -0.15 6.93
N LEU A 23 -11.89 1.11 7.24
CA LEU A 23 -12.77 1.83 8.16
C LEU A 23 -14.08 2.23 7.49
N LEU A 24 -14.02 2.66 6.23
CA LEU A 24 -15.23 2.88 5.45
C LEU A 24 -16.04 1.58 5.33
N SER A 25 -15.39 0.45 5.08
CA SER A 25 -16.07 -0.85 4.96
C SER A 25 -16.64 -1.35 6.28
N SER A 26 -15.97 -1.18 7.43
CA SER A 26 -16.52 -1.56 8.73
C SER A 26 -17.71 -0.71 9.14
N GLU A 27 -17.63 0.61 8.95
CA GLU A 27 -18.75 1.53 9.17
C GLU A 27 -19.87 1.33 8.15
N LEU A 28 -19.55 1.08 6.88
CA LEU A 28 -20.53 0.77 5.84
C LEU A 28 -21.17 -0.59 6.06
N SER A 29 -20.43 -1.61 6.48
CA SER A 29 -20.99 -2.93 6.77
C SER A 29 -22.01 -2.87 7.89
N THR A 30 -21.78 -2.05 8.91
CA THR A 30 -22.71 -1.86 10.02
C THR A 30 -23.98 -1.12 9.60
N HIS A 31 -23.85 -0.12 8.70
CA HIS A 31 -24.97 0.77 8.36
C HIS A 31 -25.64 0.45 7.01
N LEU A 32 -24.96 -0.25 6.11
CA LEU A 32 -25.44 -0.54 4.75
C LEU A 32 -25.49 -2.04 4.44
N THR A 33 -25.59 -2.88 5.43
CA THR A 33 -25.53 -4.36 5.36
C THR A 33 -26.07 -4.91 4.03
N GLY A 34 -25.17 -5.47 3.19
CA GLY A 34 -25.52 -6.12 1.93
C GLY A 34 -25.94 -5.18 0.77
N ARG A 35 -25.81 -3.86 0.93
CA ARG A 35 -26.28 -2.86 -0.07
C ARG A 35 -25.15 -2.09 -0.75
N TYR A 36 -23.93 -2.60 -0.73
CA TYR A 36 -22.78 -1.96 -1.40
C TYR A 36 -21.85 -2.99 -2.01
N ASN A 37 -21.16 -2.58 -3.05
CA ASN A 37 -20.00 -3.27 -3.59
C ASN A 37 -18.76 -2.46 -3.27
N GLN A 38 -17.71 -3.12 -2.80
CA GLN A 38 -16.42 -2.50 -2.56
C GLN A 38 -15.51 -2.74 -3.74
N ILE A 39 -14.88 -1.66 -4.23
CA ILE A 39 -13.87 -1.71 -5.27
C ILE A 39 -12.59 -1.12 -4.69
N GLU A 40 -11.51 -1.89 -4.68
CA GLU A 40 -10.19 -1.45 -4.29
C GLU A 40 -9.44 -0.92 -5.51
N LEU A 41 -9.02 0.34 -5.45
CA LEU A 41 -8.22 0.97 -6.49
C LEU A 41 -6.76 1.06 -6.04
N TYR A 42 -5.90 0.40 -6.78
CA TYR A 42 -4.45 0.48 -6.62
C TYR A 42 -3.89 1.58 -7.53
N PRO A 43 -2.69 2.11 -7.26
CA PRO A 43 -1.94 2.90 -8.23
C PRO A 43 -1.83 2.17 -9.58
N PHE A 44 -1.51 2.85 -10.67
CA PHE A 44 -1.42 2.21 -11.99
C PHE A 44 -0.57 0.92 -11.95
N SER A 45 -1.07 -0.13 -12.59
CA SER A 45 -0.25 -1.27 -13.00
C SER A 45 0.76 -0.86 -14.05
N PHE A 46 1.80 -1.65 -14.27
CA PHE A 46 2.75 -1.36 -15.36
C PHE A 46 2.07 -1.28 -16.73
N THR A 47 1.06 -2.10 -16.97
CA THR A 47 0.27 -2.04 -18.22
C THR A 47 -0.50 -0.73 -18.37
N GLU A 48 -1.13 -0.25 -17.29
CA GLU A 48 -1.83 1.04 -17.27
C GLU A 48 -0.86 2.21 -17.43
N PHE A 49 0.30 2.14 -16.76
CA PHE A 49 1.40 3.09 -16.94
C PHE A 49 1.89 3.15 -18.40
N CYS A 50 2.13 2.00 -19.04
CA CYS A 50 2.51 1.94 -20.46
C CYS A 50 1.45 2.55 -21.36
N ARG A 51 0.16 2.29 -21.07
CA ARG A 51 -0.95 2.90 -21.81
C ARG A 51 -0.96 4.43 -21.65
N TYR A 52 -0.78 4.92 -20.43
CA TYR A 52 -0.66 6.36 -20.15
C TYR A 52 0.52 6.98 -20.89
N ARG A 53 1.69 6.32 -20.91
CA ARG A 53 2.91 6.74 -21.63
C ARG A 53 2.87 6.49 -23.13
N LYS A 54 1.79 5.91 -23.67
CA LYS A 54 1.63 5.53 -25.08
C LYS A 54 2.74 4.58 -25.58
N VAL A 55 3.22 3.69 -24.71
CA VAL A 55 4.16 2.63 -25.04
C VAL A 55 3.39 1.44 -25.58
N ASP A 56 3.69 1.05 -26.83
CA ASP A 56 3.06 -0.13 -27.44
C ASP A 56 3.64 -1.42 -26.85
N MET A 57 2.84 -2.11 -26.05
CA MET A 57 3.23 -3.37 -25.43
C MET A 57 3.35 -4.53 -26.43
N LYS A 58 2.76 -4.41 -27.62
CA LYS A 58 2.80 -5.44 -28.68
C LYS A 58 4.00 -5.29 -29.61
N ASP A 59 4.65 -4.12 -29.62
CA ASP A 59 5.84 -3.90 -30.45
C ASP A 59 7.01 -4.76 -29.98
N VAL A 60 7.39 -5.75 -30.78
CA VAL A 60 8.51 -6.68 -30.53
C VAL A 60 9.80 -6.26 -31.21
N SER A 61 9.81 -5.14 -31.94
CA SER A 61 11.02 -4.58 -32.54
C SER A 61 12.07 -4.22 -31.49
N THR A 62 13.34 -4.14 -31.89
CA THR A 62 14.43 -3.70 -30.99
C THR A 62 14.10 -2.34 -30.34
N LYS A 63 13.50 -1.42 -31.10
CA LYS A 63 13.07 -0.11 -30.63
C LYS A 63 11.92 -0.24 -29.61
N GLY A 64 10.91 -1.06 -29.89
CA GLY A 64 9.79 -1.33 -28.99
C GLY A 64 10.24 -1.96 -27.68
N VAL A 65 11.20 -2.90 -27.74
CA VAL A 65 11.80 -3.51 -26.54
C VAL A 65 12.55 -2.46 -25.71
N ALA A 66 13.33 -1.59 -26.34
CA ALA A 66 14.04 -0.51 -25.65
C ALA A 66 13.08 0.48 -24.96
N PHE A 67 11.96 0.87 -25.59
CA PHE A 67 10.95 1.71 -24.98
C PHE A 67 10.26 1.04 -23.78
N LYS A 68 9.92 -0.24 -23.89
CA LYS A 68 9.35 -0.98 -22.77
C LYS A 68 10.31 -1.08 -21.59
N LYS A 69 11.60 -1.30 -21.85
CA LYS A 69 12.63 -1.32 -20.81
C LYS A 69 12.74 0.03 -20.11
N ALA A 70 12.86 1.13 -20.86
CA ALA A 70 12.93 2.48 -20.31
C ALA A 70 11.67 2.83 -19.50
N ALA A 71 10.49 2.46 -20.01
CA ALA A 71 9.23 2.64 -19.29
C ALA A 71 9.20 1.85 -17.97
N PHE A 72 9.74 0.64 -17.96
CA PHE A 72 9.80 -0.18 -16.76
C PHE A 72 10.79 0.38 -15.72
N GLU A 73 11.94 0.89 -16.14
CA GLU A 73 12.90 1.57 -15.28
C GLU A 73 12.28 2.84 -14.65
N GLU A 74 11.52 3.61 -15.43
CA GLU A 74 10.78 4.77 -14.91
C GLU A 74 9.72 4.33 -13.89
N TYR A 75 8.94 3.29 -14.19
CA TYR A 75 7.92 2.76 -13.31
C TYR A 75 8.50 2.21 -12.00
N LEU A 76 9.64 1.50 -12.07
CA LEU A 76 10.36 1.02 -10.88
C LEU A 76 10.77 2.16 -9.94
N LYS A 77 11.08 3.33 -10.52
CA LYS A 77 11.52 4.50 -9.75
C LYS A 77 10.36 5.33 -9.25
N LYS A 78 9.44 5.69 -10.15
CA LYS A 78 8.34 6.63 -9.86
C LYS A 78 7.09 5.99 -9.33
N GLY A 79 6.94 4.66 -9.47
CA GLY A 79 5.71 3.96 -9.10
C GLY A 79 4.57 4.20 -10.07
N GLY A 80 3.35 3.97 -9.58
CA GLY A 80 2.11 4.01 -10.35
C GLY A 80 1.12 5.10 -9.96
N PHE A 81 1.44 6.01 -9.03
CA PHE A 81 0.54 7.12 -8.71
C PHE A 81 0.40 8.06 -9.92
N PRO A 82 -0.82 8.24 -10.48
CA PRO A 82 -1.01 9.05 -11.70
C PRO A 82 -0.49 10.47 -11.58
N GLU A 83 -0.67 11.10 -10.44
CA GLU A 83 -0.26 12.47 -10.15
C GLU A 83 1.26 12.68 -10.26
N LEU A 84 2.06 11.64 -10.00
CA LEU A 84 3.52 11.72 -10.11
C LEU A 84 4.02 11.97 -11.54
N PHE A 85 3.18 11.72 -12.54
CA PHE A 85 3.54 11.94 -13.94
C PHE A 85 3.25 13.36 -14.40
N GLU A 86 2.52 14.14 -13.61
CA GLU A 86 2.11 15.51 -13.90
C GLU A 86 2.83 16.55 -13.03
N VAL A 87 3.27 16.15 -11.82
CA VAL A 87 3.95 17.07 -10.90
C VAL A 87 5.44 17.19 -11.23
N LYS A 88 5.98 18.40 -11.06
CA LYS A 88 7.43 18.67 -11.25
C LYS A 88 8.28 18.12 -10.09
N ASN A 89 7.73 18.09 -8.87
CA ASN A 89 8.40 17.66 -7.66
C ASN A 89 7.78 16.38 -7.12
N SER A 90 8.16 15.22 -7.67
CA SER A 90 7.69 13.90 -7.25
C SER A 90 7.98 13.63 -5.77
N ARG A 91 9.19 14.03 -5.32
CA ARG A 91 9.62 13.84 -3.93
C ARG A 91 8.75 14.61 -2.95
N GLY A 92 8.51 15.90 -3.22
CA GLY A 92 7.64 16.71 -2.37
C GLY A 92 6.19 16.21 -2.36
N TYR A 93 5.71 15.67 -3.48
CA TYR A 93 4.37 15.06 -3.55
C TYR A 93 4.29 13.81 -2.66
N ILE A 94 5.21 12.88 -2.80
CA ILE A 94 5.22 11.63 -2.01
C ILE A 94 5.43 11.91 -0.53
N GLN A 95 6.31 12.85 -0.19
CA GLN A 95 6.51 13.26 1.21
C GLN A 95 5.23 13.87 1.80
N GLY A 96 4.55 14.74 1.06
CA GLY A 96 3.27 15.32 1.48
C GLY A 96 2.18 14.27 1.65
N LEU A 97 2.12 13.26 0.76
CA LEU A 97 1.19 12.14 0.86
C LEU A 97 1.50 11.28 2.09
N PHE A 98 2.76 10.92 2.31
CA PHE A 98 3.20 10.17 3.49
C PHE A 98 2.84 10.92 4.79
N ASP A 99 3.13 12.21 4.87
CA ASP A 99 2.81 13.04 6.02
C ASP A 99 1.30 13.14 6.26
N SER A 100 0.50 13.22 5.21
CA SER A 100 -0.95 13.21 5.29
C SER A 100 -1.49 11.89 5.86
N ILE A 101 -0.97 10.76 5.38
CA ILE A 101 -1.32 9.43 5.89
C ILE A 101 -1.00 9.34 7.40
N ILE A 102 0.23 9.68 7.79
CA ILE A 102 0.67 9.57 9.18
C ILE A 102 -0.16 10.49 10.10
N ARG A 103 -0.36 11.75 9.71
CA ARG A 103 -1.00 12.75 10.58
C ARG A 103 -2.53 12.68 10.53
N LYS A 104 -3.13 12.69 9.33
CA LYS A 104 -4.59 12.78 9.17
C LYS A 104 -5.25 11.41 9.31
N ASP A 105 -4.74 10.42 8.56
CA ASP A 105 -5.42 9.14 8.46
C ASP A 105 -5.13 8.23 9.67
N ILE A 106 -3.97 8.40 10.34
CA ILE A 106 -3.60 7.57 11.48
C ILE A 106 -3.64 8.36 12.78
N GLN A 107 -2.79 9.39 12.95
CA GLN A 107 -2.66 10.07 14.25
C GLN A 107 -3.97 10.65 14.76
N GLN A 108 -4.67 11.43 13.95
CA GLN A 108 -5.91 12.08 14.35
C GLN A 108 -7.01 11.05 14.61
N ARG A 109 -7.06 10.00 13.83
CA ARG A 109 -8.12 8.99 13.88
C ARG A 109 -7.97 8.04 15.06
N PHE A 110 -6.77 7.52 15.29
CA PHE A 110 -6.48 6.58 16.37
C PHE A 110 -5.94 7.26 17.63
N LYS A 111 -5.91 8.59 17.65
CA LYS A 111 -5.45 9.39 18.80
C LYS A 111 -4.04 8.99 19.24
N ILE A 112 -3.14 8.76 18.28
CA ILE A 112 -1.77 8.34 18.54
C ILE A 112 -1.04 9.42 19.34
N ARG A 113 -0.49 9.03 20.50
CA ARG A 113 0.24 9.94 21.39
C ARG A 113 1.67 10.20 20.89
N TYR A 114 2.36 9.17 20.41
CA TYR A 114 3.77 9.22 20.00
C TYR A 114 3.89 9.14 18.48
N ILE A 115 3.67 10.27 17.82
CA ILE A 115 3.68 10.34 16.35
C ILE A 115 5.06 10.05 15.75
N GLU A 116 6.13 10.46 16.42
CA GLU A 116 7.49 10.24 15.91
C GLU A 116 7.85 8.76 15.89
N SER A 117 7.48 8.00 16.93
CA SER A 117 7.68 6.53 16.93
C SER A 117 6.87 5.84 15.82
N LEU A 118 5.64 6.32 15.54
CA LEU A 118 4.86 5.83 14.41
C LEU A 118 5.53 6.14 13.06
N ARG A 119 6.07 7.36 12.91
CA ARG A 119 6.79 7.79 11.70
C ARG A 119 8.06 6.96 11.47
N MET A 120 8.83 6.76 12.53
CA MET A 120 10.04 5.93 12.48
C MET A 120 9.71 4.48 12.13
N LEU A 121 8.66 3.92 12.71
CA LEU A 121 8.16 2.59 12.38
C LEU A 121 7.73 2.52 10.90
N ALA A 122 6.96 3.49 10.41
CA ALA A 122 6.52 3.52 9.02
C ALA A 122 7.70 3.58 8.05
N ASN A 123 8.69 4.43 8.31
CA ASN A 123 9.92 4.51 7.53
C ASN A 123 10.67 3.18 7.53
N HIS A 124 10.86 2.58 8.71
CA HIS A 124 11.52 1.29 8.83
C HIS A 124 10.80 0.19 8.03
N MET A 125 9.47 0.10 8.13
CA MET A 125 8.68 -0.90 7.42
C MET A 125 8.73 -0.71 5.91
N ILE A 126 8.78 0.54 5.41
CA ILE A 126 8.96 0.83 4.00
C ILE A 126 10.37 0.45 3.53
N ASP A 127 11.40 0.71 4.33
CA ASP A 127 12.78 0.40 3.96
C ASP A 127 13.10 -1.10 4.02
N HIS A 128 12.35 -1.86 4.83
CA HIS A 128 12.50 -3.30 5.01
C HIS A 128 11.31 -4.10 4.43
N PHE A 129 10.72 -3.59 3.35
CA PHE A 129 9.64 -4.30 2.67
C PHE A 129 10.11 -5.69 2.16
N GLY A 130 9.18 -6.63 2.03
CA GLY A 130 9.49 -8.02 1.66
C GLY A 130 10.05 -8.88 2.80
N GLN A 131 10.27 -8.30 3.98
CA GLN A 131 10.75 -9.02 5.16
C GLN A 131 9.61 -9.44 6.09
N GLU A 132 9.85 -10.48 6.90
CA GLU A 132 8.92 -10.90 7.95
C GLU A 132 8.79 -9.85 9.05
N ILE A 133 7.58 -9.68 9.55
CA ILE A 133 7.27 -8.74 10.63
C ILE A 133 7.45 -9.46 11.97
N ILE A 134 8.39 -8.99 12.78
CA ILE A 134 8.59 -9.50 14.14
C ILE A 134 8.20 -8.39 15.13
N TYR A 135 6.99 -8.46 15.64
CA TYR A 135 6.41 -7.42 16.49
C TYR A 135 7.17 -7.16 17.79
N SER A 136 7.83 -8.19 18.37
CA SER A 136 8.71 -8.02 19.54
C SER A 136 9.90 -7.13 19.24
N ASP A 137 10.55 -7.35 18.09
CA ASP A 137 11.74 -6.60 17.68
C ASP A 137 11.37 -5.15 17.34
N LEU A 138 10.20 -4.96 16.71
CA LEU A 138 9.68 -3.62 16.44
C LEU A 138 9.35 -2.88 17.74
N ALA A 139 8.77 -3.57 18.73
CA ALA A 139 8.45 -2.95 20.02
C ALA A 139 9.72 -2.50 20.76
N GLU A 140 10.74 -3.33 20.80
CA GLU A 140 12.05 -3.00 21.40
C GLU A 140 12.72 -1.84 20.66
N ARG A 141 12.82 -1.94 19.34
CA ARG A 141 13.52 -0.95 18.48
C ARG A 141 12.91 0.45 18.56
N PHE A 142 11.59 0.57 18.62
CA PHE A 142 10.89 1.85 18.62
C PHE A 142 10.37 2.29 19.99
N GLY A 143 10.75 1.56 21.04
CA GLY A 143 10.40 1.93 22.42
C GLY A 143 8.91 1.82 22.72
N PHE A 144 8.20 0.86 22.09
CA PHE A 144 6.81 0.59 22.41
C PHE A 144 6.70 -0.25 23.69
N GLY A 145 5.68 0.03 24.49
CA GLY A 145 5.49 -0.68 25.77
C GLY A 145 5.14 -2.18 25.62
N SER A 146 4.78 -2.64 24.41
CA SER A 146 4.47 -4.05 24.13
C SER A 146 4.48 -4.36 22.63
N SER A 147 4.66 -5.64 22.29
CA SER A 147 4.50 -6.15 20.91
C SER A 147 3.09 -5.89 20.35
N HIS A 148 2.07 -5.89 21.22
CA HIS A 148 0.71 -5.56 20.81
C HIS A 148 0.56 -4.10 20.34
N THR A 149 1.31 -3.15 20.93
CA THR A 149 1.34 -1.77 20.45
C THR A 149 1.97 -1.68 19.07
N ALA A 150 3.07 -2.40 18.82
CA ALA A 150 3.70 -2.48 17.50
C ALA A 150 2.73 -3.07 16.46
N GLU A 151 2.03 -4.16 16.82
CA GLU A 151 1.01 -4.80 15.98
C GLU A 151 -0.11 -3.83 15.61
N ASN A 152 -0.63 -3.07 16.58
CA ASN A 152 -1.65 -2.06 16.32
C ASN A 152 -1.14 -0.98 15.35
N TYR A 153 0.08 -0.48 15.53
CA TYR A 153 0.63 0.54 14.65
C TYR A 153 0.84 0.03 13.23
N VAL A 154 1.37 -1.18 13.06
CA VAL A 154 1.47 -1.83 11.74
C VAL A 154 0.08 -2.04 11.14
N SER A 155 -0.92 -2.44 11.94
CA SER A 155 -2.31 -2.56 11.49
C SER A 155 -2.87 -1.23 10.97
N TYR A 156 -2.56 -0.10 11.62
CA TYR A 156 -2.99 1.22 11.12
C TYR A 156 -2.35 1.58 9.79
N LEU A 157 -1.05 1.29 9.61
CA LEU A 157 -0.35 1.48 8.34
C LEU A 157 -0.96 0.61 7.22
N LYS A 158 -1.40 -0.62 7.54
CA LYS A 158 -2.12 -1.48 6.58
C LYS A 158 -3.53 -0.99 6.28
N GLN A 159 -4.23 -0.45 7.26
CA GLN A 159 -5.58 0.10 7.07
C GLN A 159 -5.59 1.33 6.16
N THR A 160 -4.49 2.07 6.10
CA THR A 160 -4.33 3.23 5.19
C THR A 160 -3.77 2.84 3.83
N TYR A 161 -3.59 1.57 3.54
CA TYR A 161 -2.95 1.05 2.33
C TYR A 161 -1.50 1.51 2.12
N LEU A 162 -0.84 2.12 3.10
CA LEU A 162 0.60 2.41 3.00
C LEU A 162 1.40 1.10 2.95
N LEU A 163 0.99 0.13 3.77
CA LEU A 163 1.53 -1.21 3.78
C LEU A 163 0.47 -2.25 3.41
N LEU A 164 0.93 -3.32 2.78
CA LEU A 164 0.16 -4.50 2.42
C LEU A 164 0.81 -5.72 3.08
N GLY A 165 0.02 -6.70 3.49
CA GLY A 165 0.52 -7.89 4.19
C GLY A 165 0.24 -9.17 3.44
N ILE A 166 1.17 -10.12 3.51
CA ILE A 166 1.00 -11.49 3.03
C ILE A 166 1.40 -12.47 4.13
N HIS A 167 0.54 -13.46 4.36
CA HIS A 167 0.80 -14.50 5.36
C HIS A 167 1.61 -15.65 4.79
N LYS A 168 2.39 -16.29 5.66
CA LYS A 168 3.11 -17.52 5.31
C LYS A 168 2.14 -18.63 4.97
N PHE A 169 2.47 -19.42 3.95
CA PHE A 169 1.77 -20.67 3.70
C PHE A 169 2.08 -21.66 4.84
N SER A 170 1.05 -22.14 5.52
CA SER A 170 1.19 -23.21 6.50
C SER A 170 -0.14 -23.94 6.65
N PHE A 171 -0.08 -25.27 6.79
CA PHE A 171 -1.22 -26.10 7.17
C PHE A 171 -1.62 -25.86 8.63
N LYS A 172 -0.71 -25.37 9.47
CA LYS A 172 -0.96 -25.03 10.86
C LYS A 172 -1.47 -23.58 10.97
N SER A 173 -2.70 -23.40 11.36
CA SER A 173 -3.35 -22.09 11.47
C SER A 173 -2.57 -21.08 12.31
N LYS A 174 -1.94 -21.53 13.41
CA LYS A 174 -1.13 -20.65 14.28
C LYS A 174 0.12 -20.08 13.60
N GLU A 175 0.78 -20.87 12.77
CA GLU A 175 1.97 -20.43 12.03
C GLU A 175 1.59 -19.46 10.93
N ARG A 176 0.49 -19.72 10.23
CA ARG A 176 -0.05 -18.84 9.18
C ARG A 176 -0.45 -17.46 9.71
N ILE A 177 -1.00 -17.38 10.92
CA ILE A 177 -1.41 -16.12 11.53
C ILE A 177 -0.21 -15.31 12.02
N ARG A 178 0.85 -15.98 12.50
CA ARG A 178 2.00 -15.32 13.14
C ARG A 178 3.01 -14.75 12.15
N ASN A 179 3.22 -15.44 11.03
CA ASN A 179 4.28 -15.09 10.10
C ASN A 179 3.66 -14.31 8.92
N GLU A 180 3.99 -13.04 8.88
CA GLU A 180 3.53 -12.11 7.87
C GLU A 180 4.70 -11.32 7.31
N LYS A 181 4.77 -11.14 5.99
CA LYS A 181 5.65 -10.17 5.33
C LYS A 181 4.87 -8.92 4.99
N SER A 182 5.56 -7.77 4.97
CA SER A 182 4.96 -6.51 4.52
C SER A 182 5.53 -6.07 3.19
N TYR A 183 4.67 -5.47 2.38
CA TYR A 183 5.01 -4.81 1.12
C TYR A 183 4.44 -3.40 1.12
N VAL A 184 4.95 -2.56 0.23
CA VAL A 184 4.50 -1.17 0.08
C VAL A 184 3.52 -1.10 -1.08
N VAL A 185 2.45 -0.31 -0.96
CA VAL A 185 1.43 -0.19 -2.01
C VAL A 185 2.01 0.29 -3.33
N ASP A 186 3.07 1.11 -3.28
CA ASP A 186 3.69 1.69 -4.46
C ASP A 186 5.19 1.94 -4.24
N THR A 187 5.99 1.68 -5.27
CA THR A 187 7.44 1.87 -5.22
C THR A 187 7.87 3.34 -5.06
N ALA A 188 6.99 4.30 -5.35
CA ALA A 188 7.28 5.71 -5.11
C ALA A 188 7.57 6.01 -3.63
N PHE A 189 6.89 5.36 -2.69
CA PHE A 189 7.21 5.47 -1.27
C PHE A 189 8.60 4.93 -0.92
N ILE A 190 9.11 4.00 -1.71
CA ILE A 190 10.44 3.41 -1.51
C ILE A 190 11.53 4.35 -2.01
N THR A 191 11.27 5.10 -3.10
CA THR A 191 12.32 5.85 -3.84
C THR A 191 12.24 7.36 -3.71
N GLU A 192 11.03 7.92 -3.59
CA GLU A 192 10.80 9.37 -3.66
C GLU A 192 10.54 10.00 -2.28
N ARG A 193 10.61 9.24 -1.19
CA ARG A 193 10.48 9.75 0.18
C ARG A 193 11.78 10.44 0.62
N ASP A 194 11.69 11.44 1.50
CA ASP A 194 12.87 12.20 1.96
C ASP A 194 13.88 11.31 2.70
N ASP A 195 13.39 10.37 3.51
CA ASP A 195 14.20 9.43 4.26
C ASP A 195 14.46 8.11 3.50
N ALA A 196 14.24 8.08 2.18
CA ALA A 196 14.42 6.87 1.39
C ALA A 196 15.89 6.40 1.40
N MET A 197 16.10 5.12 1.71
CA MET A 197 17.43 4.51 1.63
C MET A 197 17.86 4.37 0.16
N ASN A 198 19.01 4.91 -0.19
CA ASN A 198 19.58 4.76 -1.52
C ASN A 198 20.12 3.33 -1.72
N GLY A 199 20.00 2.81 -2.94
CA GLY A 199 20.65 1.53 -3.33
C GLY A 199 19.86 0.27 -3.03
N GLN A 200 18.55 0.36 -2.80
CA GLN A 200 17.73 -0.83 -2.62
C GLN A 200 17.74 -1.75 -3.85
N ASN A 201 17.86 -3.04 -3.59
CA ASN A 201 17.96 -4.08 -4.60
C ASN A 201 16.74 -4.08 -5.55
N ILE A 202 17.03 -4.06 -6.84
CA ILE A 202 16.02 -4.14 -7.90
C ILE A 202 15.12 -5.38 -7.74
N GLY A 203 15.68 -6.52 -7.29
CA GLY A 203 14.93 -7.75 -7.06
C GLY A 203 13.79 -7.57 -6.06
N TRP A 204 14.04 -6.86 -4.96
CA TRP A 204 13.01 -6.59 -3.96
C TRP A 204 11.89 -5.68 -4.49
N LYS A 205 12.24 -4.66 -5.31
CA LYS A 205 11.23 -3.81 -5.95
C LYS A 205 10.37 -4.60 -6.95
N LEU A 206 10.98 -5.53 -7.68
CA LEU A 206 10.26 -6.44 -8.58
C LEU A 206 9.30 -7.34 -7.79
N GLU A 207 9.76 -7.89 -6.67
CA GLU A 207 8.92 -8.69 -5.78
C GLU A 207 7.72 -7.87 -5.28
N ASN A 208 7.95 -6.63 -4.83
CA ASN A 208 6.89 -5.72 -4.39
C ASN A 208 5.86 -5.43 -5.50
N ILE A 209 6.31 -5.09 -6.69
CA ILE A 209 5.43 -4.82 -7.84
C ILE A 209 4.64 -6.08 -8.21
N THR A 210 5.29 -7.23 -8.24
CA THR A 210 4.65 -8.51 -8.54
C THR A 210 3.56 -8.83 -7.52
N TYR A 211 3.85 -8.62 -6.23
CA TYR A 211 2.89 -8.83 -5.16
C TYR A 211 1.65 -7.93 -5.32
N VAL A 212 1.83 -6.62 -5.54
CA VAL A 212 0.73 -5.68 -5.75
C VAL A 212 -0.09 -6.05 -7.00
N GLU A 213 0.56 -6.49 -8.08
CA GLU A 213 -0.13 -6.92 -9.30
C GLU A 213 -0.95 -8.19 -9.07
N LEU A 214 -0.45 -9.14 -8.28
CA LEU A 214 -1.19 -10.35 -7.93
C LEU A 214 -2.41 -10.05 -7.04
N LEU A 215 -2.28 -9.12 -6.08
CA LEU A 215 -3.41 -8.62 -5.29
C LEU A 215 -4.49 -8.01 -6.17
N ARG A 216 -4.10 -7.16 -7.13
CA ARG A 216 -5.01 -6.54 -8.11
C ARG A 216 -5.82 -7.58 -8.87
N ARG A 217 -5.25 -8.75 -9.12
CA ARG A 217 -5.91 -9.87 -9.79
C ARG A 217 -6.77 -10.73 -8.87
N ASN A 218 -6.96 -10.32 -7.61
CA ASN A 218 -7.73 -11.05 -6.60
C ASN A 218 -7.31 -12.53 -6.46
N LYS A 219 -6.01 -12.81 -6.53
CA LYS A 219 -5.49 -14.17 -6.31
C LYS A 219 -5.26 -14.40 -4.82
N PRO A 220 -5.62 -15.58 -4.29
CA PRO A 220 -5.19 -15.96 -2.95
C PRO A 220 -3.67 -16.09 -2.93
N LEU A 221 -3.01 -15.34 -2.04
CA LEU A 221 -1.55 -15.24 -1.99
C LEU A 221 -1.05 -15.68 -0.63
N PHE A 222 0.01 -16.47 -0.68
CA PHE A 222 0.81 -16.85 0.48
C PHE A 222 2.29 -16.85 0.06
N TYR A 223 3.20 -16.63 1.01
CA TYR A 223 4.60 -16.84 0.75
C TYR A 223 5.07 -18.15 1.40
N ASP A 224 6.15 -18.73 0.87
CA ASP A 224 6.85 -19.87 1.46
C ASP A 224 8.35 -19.57 1.55
N ILE A 225 9.03 -20.28 2.46
CA ILE A 225 10.48 -20.24 2.60
C ILE A 225 10.98 -21.61 2.13
N PHE A 226 11.67 -21.62 1.00
CA PHE A 226 12.38 -22.80 0.50
C PHE A 226 13.79 -22.84 1.09
#